data_71cc1d6d41a0d65dd38732036965d410
#
_entry.id   71cc1d6d41a0d65dd38732036965d410
#
_cell.length_a   1.000
_cell.length_b   1.000
_cell.length_c   1.000
_cell.angle_alpha   90.00
_cell.angle_beta   90.00
_cell.angle_gamma   90.00
#
_symmetry.space_group_name_H-M   'P 1'
#
loop_
_entity.id
_entity.type
_entity.pdbx_description
1 polymer ?
#
loop_
_entity_poly.entity_id
_entity_poly.type
_entity_poly.pdbx_seq_one_letter_code
_entity_poly.pdbx_strand_id
1 'polypeptide(L)'
;MDAELDLLHGKILQLAELSLNTDVIVLATPEIAGLPYVVSGLVAAGGLAAALSTADGLLLTIANALSHDLYYKVINPKASAHRRLVISKSQLLVVAVVAAWVASMRPDNILFMVGLAFSIGASAFFPALVLGIFWKRANRPGAVTGMLVGLAVTIFYVVRTHPFFGGSM
;
A
#
# COMPACT_ATOMS: atom_id res chain seq x y z
N MET A 1 6.85 31.54 36.02
CA MET A 1 7.97 31.58 35.04
C MET A 1 8.45 30.17 34.74
N ASP A 2 8.77 29.33 35.75
CA ASP A 2 9.29 27.97 35.53
C ASP A 2 8.25 27.01 34.92
N ALA A 3 6.98 27.11 35.40
CA ALA A 3 5.90 26.30 34.82
C ALA A 3 5.56 26.62 33.35
N GLU A 4 5.75 27.86 32.93
CA GLU A 4 5.56 28.31 31.56
C GLU A 4 6.69 27.86 30.65
N LEU A 5 7.92 27.86 31.19
CA LEU A 5 9.10 27.30 30.52
C LEU A 5 9.00 25.79 30.31
N ASP A 6 8.51 25.05 31.31
CA ASP A 6 8.31 23.61 31.20
C ASP A 6 7.22 23.25 30.16
N LEU A 7 6.15 24.06 30.11
CA LEU A 7 5.07 23.91 29.15
C LEU A 7 5.56 24.20 27.71
N LEU A 8 6.39 25.24 27.54
CA LEU A 8 7.01 25.55 26.25
C LEU A 8 8.00 24.48 25.83
N HIS A 9 8.81 23.98 26.77
CA HIS A 9 9.76 22.90 26.49
C HIS A 9 9.06 21.62 26.06
N GLY A 10 7.97 21.23 26.74
CA GLY A 10 7.12 20.10 26.37
C GLY A 10 6.50 20.24 24.98
N LYS A 11 6.00 21.44 24.62
CA LYS A 11 5.48 21.72 23.27
C LYS A 11 6.56 21.65 22.20
N ILE A 12 7.76 22.16 22.46
CA ILE A 12 8.87 22.11 21.51
C ILE A 12 9.32 20.66 21.28
N LEU A 13 9.38 19.83 22.32
CA LEU A 13 9.71 18.41 22.19
C LEU A 13 8.66 17.65 21.38
N GLN A 14 7.37 17.90 21.63
CA GLN A 14 6.29 17.31 20.84
C GLN A 14 6.34 17.72 19.36
N LEU A 15 6.60 19.01 19.08
CA LEU A 15 6.77 19.51 17.72
C LEU A 15 8.01 18.93 17.04
N ALA A 16 9.09 18.71 17.77
CA ALA A 16 10.29 18.07 17.25
C ALA A 16 10.03 16.59 16.91
N GLU A 17 9.33 15.85 17.76
CA GLU A 17 8.92 14.46 17.48
C GLU A 17 7.97 14.36 16.29
N LEU A 18 7.03 15.28 16.15
CA LEU A 18 6.12 15.36 15.01
C LEU A 18 6.83 15.73 13.71
N SER A 19 7.87 16.58 13.77
CA SER A 19 8.67 16.93 12.60
C SER A 19 9.57 15.78 12.13
N LEU A 20 9.88 14.81 13.00
CA LEU A 20 10.65 13.61 12.67
C LEU A 20 9.78 12.49 12.08
N ASN A 21 8.45 12.54 12.28
CA ASN A 21 7.54 11.55 11.75
C ASN A 21 6.57 12.17 10.73
N THR A 22 7.00 12.18 9.47
CA THR A 22 6.24 12.76 8.36
C THR A 22 4.87 12.12 8.16
N ASP A 23 4.69 10.87 8.55
CA ASP A 23 3.44 10.13 8.37
C ASP A 23 2.32 10.59 9.32
N VAL A 24 2.69 11.17 10.47
CA VAL A 24 1.73 11.64 11.49
C VAL A 24 1.30 13.09 11.28
N ILE A 25 2.04 13.87 10.51
CA ILE A 25 1.85 15.33 10.41
C ILE A 25 0.43 15.71 9.98
N VAL A 26 -0.18 14.98 9.07
CA VAL A 26 -1.55 15.24 8.59
C VAL A 26 -2.58 15.05 9.70
N LEU A 27 -2.43 14.01 10.50
CA LEU A 27 -3.33 13.71 11.62
C LEU A 27 -3.13 14.67 12.81
N ALA A 28 -1.90 15.17 13.00
CA ALA A 28 -1.56 16.08 14.07
C ALA A 28 -1.86 17.55 13.73
N THR A 29 -2.01 17.91 12.46
CA THR A 29 -2.25 19.30 12.03
C THR A 29 -3.42 19.99 12.73
N PRO A 30 -4.60 19.37 12.95
CA PRO A 30 -5.70 20.03 13.66
C PRO A 30 -5.37 20.36 15.11
N GLU A 31 -4.60 19.51 15.77
CA GLU A 31 -4.17 19.71 17.15
C GLU A 31 -3.12 20.82 17.25
N ILE A 32 -2.15 20.84 16.34
CA ILE A 32 -1.13 21.88 16.23
C ILE A 32 -1.77 23.25 15.94
N ALA A 33 -2.83 23.28 15.13
CA ALA A 33 -3.60 24.49 14.80
C ALA A 33 -4.51 24.96 15.95
N GLY A 34 -4.56 24.26 17.08
CA GLY A 34 -5.37 24.62 18.24
C GLY A 34 -6.87 24.40 18.03
N LEU A 35 -7.26 23.54 17.11
CA LEU A 35 -8.67 23.21 16.88
C LEU A 35 -9.24 22.37 18.04
N PRO A 36 -10.57 22.42 18.28
CA PRO A 36 -11.20 21.60 19.31
C PRO A 36 -10.90 20.11 19.12
N TYR A 37 -10.72 19.39 20.23
CA TYR A 37 -10.38 17.95 20.22
C TYR A 37 -11.36 17.08 19.42
N VAL A 38 -12.61 17.53 19.28
CA VAL A 38 -13.63 16.85 18.45
C VAL A 38 -13.22 16.85 16.97
N VAL A 39 -12.63 17.95 16.48
CA VAL A 39 -12.16 18.05 15.09
C VAL A 39 -10.95 17.15 14.87
N SER A 40 -10.01 17.14 15.81
CA SER A 40 -8.84 16.23 15.74
C SER A 40 -9.28 14.76 15.74
N GLY A 41 -10.27 14.40 16.58
CA GLY A 41 -10.85 13.06 16.61
C GLY A 41 -11.55 12.68 15.30
N LEU A 42 -12.29 13.61 14.69
CA LEU A 42 -12.94 13.37 13.38
C LEU A 42 -11.93 13.19 12.25
N VAL A 43 -10.84 13.96 12.25
CA VAL A 43 -9.77 13.81 11.23
C VAL A 43 -9.05 12.48 11.41
N ALA A 44 -8.74 12.08 12.63
CA ALA A 44 -8.13 10.78 12.90
C ALA A 44 -9.04 9.61 12.50
N ALA A 45 -10.33 9.69 12.85
CA ALA A 45 -11.32 8.68 12.46
C ALA A 45 -11.51 8.62 10.95
N GLY A 46 -11.55 9.76 10.26
CA GLY A 46 -11.64 9.86 8.80
C GLY A 46 -10.41 9.27 8.12
N GLY A 47 -9.21 9.56 8.61
CA GLY A 47 -7.96 8.99 8.12
C GLY A 47 -7.93 7.46 8.27
N LEU A 48 -8.32 6.96 9.43
CA LEU A 48 -8.42 5.52 9.67
C LEU A 48 -9.46 4.85 8.77
N ALA A 49 -10.63 5.45 8.61
CA ALA A 49 -11.68 4.94 7.73
C ALA A 49 -11.23 4.88 6.26
N ALA A 50 -10.53 5.92 5.78
CA ALA A 50 -9.97 5.96 4.44
C ALA A 50 -8.91 4.86 4.21
N ALA A 51 -8.00 4.67 5.18
CA ALA A 51 -6.99 3.62 5.12
C ALA A 51 -7.62 2.22 5.09
N LEU A 52 -8.60 1.96 5.97
CA LEU A 52 -9.30 0.66 6.02
C LEU A 52 -10.08 0.39 4.75
N SER A 53 -10.76 1.40 4.18
CA SER A 53 -11.50 1.25 2.92
C SER A 53 -10.59 0.86 1.75
N THR A 54 -9.41 1.47 1.67
CA THR A 54 -8.41 1.13 0.64
C THR A 54 -7.85 -0.28 0.84
N ALA A 55 -7.51 -0.63 2.09
CA ALA A 55 -7.00 -1.95 2.42
C ALA A 55 -8.01 -3.06 2.10
N ASP A 56 -9.29 -2.86 2.42
CA ASP A 56 -10.37 -3.81 2.12
C ASP A 56 -10.51 -4.07 0.62
N GLY A 57 -10.54 -3.01 -0.20
CA GLY A 57 -10.59 -3.12 -1.65
C GLY A 57 -9.40 -3.88 -2.25
N LEU A 58 -8.19 -3.62 -1.77
CA LEU A 58 -6.98 -4.31 -2.22
C LEU A 58 -6.97 -5.78 -1.79
N LEU A 59 -7.30 -6.07 -0.55
CA LEU A 59 -7.37 -7.45 -0.03
C LEU A 59 -8.42 -8.26 -0.78
N LEU A 60 -9.59 -7.69 -1.04
CA LEU A 60 -10.65 -8.35 -1.80
C LEU A 60 -10.22 -8.64 -3.25
N THR A 61 -9.54 -7.70 -3.89
CA THR A 61 -9.02 -7.85 -5.25
C THR A 61 -8.01 -8.99 -5.33
N ILE A 62 -7.04 -9.05 -4.41
CA ILE A 62 -6.03 -10.12 -4.34
C ILE A 62 -6.71 -11.47 -4.06
N ALA A 63 -7.62 -11.52 -3.09
CA ALA A 63 -8.33 -12.76 -2.75
C ALA A 63 -9.16 -13.29 -3.93
N ASN A 64 -9.83 -12.40 -4.67
CA ASN A 64 -10.56 -12.78 -5.88
C ASN A 64 -9.65 -13.27 -7.00
N ALA A 65 -8.53 -12.60 -7.26
CA ALA A 65 -7.56 -13.05 -8.26
C ALA A 65 -7.02 -14.44 -7.92
N LEU A 66 -6.66 -14.69 -6.68
CA LEU A 66 -6.16 -15.99 -6.24
C LEU A 66 -7.24 -17.08 -6.27
N SER A 67 -8.45 -16.78 -5.79
CA SER A 67 -9.51 -17.79 -5.71
C SER A 67 -10.18 -18.08 -7.04
N HIS A 68 -10.48 -17.04 -7.81
CA HIS A 68 -11.20 -17.19 -9.08
C HIS A 68 -10.24 -17.49 -10.24
N ASP A 69 -9.18 -16.71 -10.41
CA ASP A 69 -8.32 -16.85 -11.59
C ASP A 69 -7.32 -18.00 -11.44
N LEU A 70 -6.72 -18.17 -10.27
CA LEU A 70 -5.77 -19.25 -10.05
C LEU A 70 -6.47 -20.54 -9.63
N TYR A 71 -7.22 -20.54 -8.53
CA TYR A 71 -7.80 -21.78 -8.01
C TYR A 71 -8.88 -22.34 -8.91
N TYR A 72 -9.89 -21.54 -9.25
CA TYR A 72 -11.04 -22.01 -10.02
C TYR A 72 -10.70 -22.30 -11.49
N LYS A 73 -10.01 -21.38 -12.18
CA LYS A 73 -9.71 -21.57 -13.62
C LYS A 73 -8.60 -22.58 -13.89
N VAL A 74 -7.59 -22.68 -12.99
CA VAL A 74 -6.40 -23.48 -13.23
C VAL A 74 -6.40 -24.79 -12.46
N ILE A 75 -6.73 -24.76 -11.13
CA ILE A 75 -6.57 -25.91 -10.25
C ILE A 75 -7.83 -26.79 -10.25
N ASN A 76 -9.02 -26.22 -10.03
CA ASN A 76 -10.24 -26.99 -9.93
C ASN A 76 -11.47 -26.29 -10.53
N PRO A 77 -11.70 -26.42 -11.84
CA PRO A 77 -12.83 -25.81 -12.52
C PRO A 77 -14.20 -26.32 -12.05
N LYS A 78 -14.27 -27.53 -11.47
CA LYS A 78 -15.50 -28.17 -11.01
C LYS A 78 -15.81 -27.93 -9.53
N ALA A 79 -15.09 -27.02 -8.86
CA ALA A 79 -15.32 -26.73 -7.45
C ALA A 79 -16.73 -26.16 -7.19
N SER A 80 -17.40 -26.66 -6.14
CA SER A 80 -18.71 -26.15 -5.72
C SER A 80 -18.61 -24.69 -5.24
N ALA A 81 -19.72 -23.95 -5.32
CA ALA A 81 -19.78 -22.55 -4.90
C ALA A 81 -19.35 -22.36 -3.42
N HIS A 82 -19.76 -23.26 -2.54
CA HIS A 82 -19.36 -23.23 -1.14
C HIS A 82 -17.85 -23.37 -0.96
N ARG A 83 -17.22 -24.30 -1.67
CA ARG A 83 -15.77 -24.52 -1.61
C ARG A 83 -14.99 -23.32 -2.11
N ARG A 84 -15.45 -22.66 -3.18
CA ARG A 84 -14.86 -21.41 -3.67
C ARG A 84 -14.89 -20.31 -2.62
N LEU A 85 -16.07 -20.14 -1.96
CA LEU A 85 -16.23 -19.14 -0.92
C LEU A 85 -15.30 -19.37 0.27
N VAL A 86 -15.18 -20.62 0.73
CA VAL A 86 -14.28 -20.97 1.84
C VAL A 86 -12.83 -20.68 1.47
N ILE A 87 -12.40 -21.06 0.26
CA ILE A 87 -11.02 -20.81 -0.21
C ILE A 87 -10.75 -19.31 -0.37
N SER A 88 -11.70 -18.54 -0.92
CA SER A 88 -11.56 -17.10 -1.04
C SER A 88 -11.38 -16.44 0.34
N LYS A 89 -12.20 -16.82 1.32
CA LYS A 89 -12.08 -16.31 2.70
C LYS A 89 -10.75 -16.71 3.36
N SER A 90 -10.32 -17.95 3.16
CA SER A 90 -9.03 -18.42 3.68
C SER A 90 -7.86 -17.66 3.08
N GLN A 91 -7.87 -17.43 1.76
CA GLN A 91 -6.83 -16.66 1.08
C GLN A 91 -6.81 -15.20 1.52
N LEU A 92 -8.00 -14.58 1.70
CA LEU A 92 -8.11 -13.23 2.23
C LEU A 92 -7.46 -13.12 3.62
N LEU A 93 -7.72 -14.08 4.51
CA LEU A 93 -7.10 -14.11 5.84
C LEU A 93 -5.59 -14.25 5.75
N VAL A 94 -5.08 -15.16 4.91
CA VAL A 94 -3.63 -15.36 4.72
C VAL A 94 -2.97 -14.08 4.20
N VAL A 95 -3.54 -13.45 3.19
CA VAL A 95 -3.01 -12.19 2.62
C VAL A 95 -3.03 -11.08 3.68
N ALA A 96 -4.12 -10.96 4.47
CA ALA A 96 -4.21 -9.97 5.54
C ALA A 96 -3.14 -10.18 6.62
N VAL A 97 -2.90 -11.43 7.04
CA VAL A 97 -1.86 -11.75 8.02
C VAL A 97 -0.46 -11.44 7.49
N VAL A 98 -0.18 -11.81 6.23
CA VAL A 98 1.11 -11.50 5.59
C VAL A 98 1.30 -9.99 5.46
N ALA A 99 0.28 -9.25 5.04
CA ALA A 99 0.34 -7.80 4.93
C ALA A 99 0.58 -7.14 6.31
N ALA A 100 -0.12 -7.58 7.35
CA ALA A 100 0.07 -7.10 8.71
C ALA A 100 1.48 -7.41 9.25
N TRP A 101 2.01 -8.60 8.94
CA TRP A 101 3.36 -8.97 9.31
C TRP A 101 4.42 -8.10 8.63
N VAL A 102 4.29 -7.87 7.32
CA VAL A 102 5.19 -6.97 6.58
C VAL A 102 5.08 -5.53 7.10
N ALA A 103 3.86 -5.04 7.37
CA ALA A 103 3.64 -3.71 7.93
C ALA A 103 4.29 -3.55 9.32
N SER A 104 4.32 -4.62 10.13
CA SER A 104 4.96 -4.59 11.46
C SER A 104 6.47 -4.38 11.41
N MET A 105 7.10 -4.73 10.30
CA MET A 105 8.55 -4.50 10.10
C MET A 105 8.90 -3.05 9.84
N ARG A 106 7.91 -2.18 9.57
CA ARG A 106 8.07 -0.74 9.26
C ARG A 106 9.21 -0.49 8.25
N PRO A 107 9.14 -1.05 7.04
CA PRO A 107 10.25 -1.03 6.09
C PRO A 107 10.64 0.38 5.65
N ASP A 108 9.70 1.33 5.64
CA ASP A 108 9.93 2.73 5.30
C ASP A 108 8.71 3.61 5.63
N ASN A 109 8.80 4.91 5.29
CA ASN A 109 7.69 5.86 5.38
C ASN A 109 6.52 5.46 4.48
N ILE A 110 5.30 5.74 4.91
CA ILE A 110 4.06 5.38 4.19
C ILE A 110 4.07 5.95 2.77
N LEU A 111 4.48 7.21 2.60
CA LEU A 111 4.53 7.87 1.29
C LEU A 111 5.45 7.14 0.31
N PHE A 112 6.60 6.69 0.76
CA PHE A 112 7.53 5.92 -0.05
C PHE A 112 6.94 4.55 -0.45
N MET A 113 6.34 3.83 0.51
CA MET A 113 5.72 2.53 0.26
C MET A 113 4.58 2.61 -0.76
N VAL A 114 3.75 3.66 -0.66
CA VAL A 114 2.68 3.93 -1.63
C VAL A 114 3.27 4.24 -3.01
N GLY A 115 4.28 5.10 -3.09
CA GLY A 115 4.97 5.43 -4.35
C GLY A 115 5.58 4.20 -5.02
N LEU A 116 6.18 3.32 -4.23
CA LEU A 116 6.75 2.05 -4.70
C LEU A 116 5.65 1.10 -5.25
N ALA A 117 4.53 0.97 -4.55
CA ALA A 117 3.41 0.15 -5.01
C ALA A 117 2.84 0.66 -6.34
N PHE A 118 2.64 1.98 -6.48
CA PHE A 118 2.20 2.58 -7.74
C PHE A 118 3.24 2.43 -8.86
N SER A 119 4.52 2.56 -8.56
CA SER A 119 5.61 2.37 -9.55
C SER A 119 5.62 0.94 -10.10
N ILE A 120 5.49 -0.06 -9.22
CA ILE A 120 5.38 -1.48 -9.62
C ILE A 120 4.12 -1.70 -10.46
N GLY A 121 2.97 -1.19 -10.04
CA GLY A 121 1.72 -1.28 -10.77
C GLY A 121 1.80 -0.62 -12.15
N ALA A 122 2.28 0.62 -12.19
CA ALA A 122 2.43 1.38 -13.43
C ALA A 122 3.37 0.67 -14.42
N SER A 123 4.51 0.20 -13.98
CA SER A 123 5.48 -0.49 -14.83
C SER A 123 4.95 -1.81 -15.41
N ALA A 124 4.11 -2.51 -14.66
CA ALA A 124 3.47 -3.73 -15.12
C ALA A 124 2.33 -3.45 -16.12
N PHE A 125 1.46 -2.46 -15.83
CA PHE A 125 0.27 -2.25 -16.64
C PHE A 125 0.46 -1.27 -17.80
N PHE A 126 1.35 -0.28 -17.69
CA PHE A 126 1.56 0.76 -18.69
C PHE A 126 1.83 0.20 -20.10
N PRO A 127 2.76 -0.76 -20.30
CA PRO A 127 3.02 -1.30 -21.64
C PRO A 127 1.79 -1.97 -22.24
N ALA A 128 1.06 -2.75 -21.46
CA ALA A 128 -0.12 -3.46 -21.93
C ALA A 128 -1.29 -2.51 -22.27
N LEU A 129 -1.54 -1.49 -21.42
CA LEU A 129 -2.61 -0.52 -21.64
C LEU A 129 -2.31 0.42 -22.79
N VAL A 130 -1.14 1.06 -22.81
CA VAL A 130 -0.81 2.06 -23.82
C VAL A 130 -0.64 1.42 -25.18
N LEU A 131 0.14 0.34 -25.29
CA LEU A 131 0.32 -0.34 -26.56
C LEU A 131 -0.95 -1.07 -27.02
N GLY A 132 -1.76 -1.59 -26.10
CA GLY A 132 -3.02 -2.24 -26.42
C GLY A 132 -4.07 -1.27 -26.98
N ILE A 133 -4.07 -0.01 -26.52
CA ILE A 133 -5.01 1.01 -26.99
C ILE A 133 -4.51 1.67 -28.30
N PHE A 134 -3.24 2.07 -28.33
CA PHE A 134 -2.71 2.90 -29.41
C PHE A 134 -2.04 2.16 -30.54
N TRP A 135 -1.64 0.89 -30.33
CA TRP A 135 -0.91 0.12 -31.34
C TRP A 135 -1.74 -1.04 -31.87
N LYS A 136 -2.25 -0.89 -33.09
CA LYS A 136 -3.08 -1.91 -33.77
C LYS A 136 -2.41 -3.28 -33.99
N ARG A 137 -1.08 -3.34 -33.88
CA ARG A 137 -0.30 -4.59 -33.99
C ARG A 137 0.05 -5.23 -32.65
N ALA A 138 -0.45 -4.66 -31.54
CA ALA A 138 -0.28 -5.24 -30.23
C ALA A 138 -0.91 -6.65 -30.22
N ASN A 139 -0.14 -7.61 -29.71
CA ASN A 139 -0.56 -9.00 -29.61
C ASN A 139 -0.39 -9.50 -28.17
N ARG A 140 -1.06 -10.61 -27.84
CA ARG A 140 -1.01 -11.20 -26.50
C ARG A 140 0.42 -11.46 -25.99
N PRO A 141 1.34 -12.11 -26.75
CA PRO A 141 2.71 -12.33 -26.28
C PRO A 141 3.48 -11.03 -26.05
N GLY A 142 3.28 -10.01 -26.90
CA GLY A 142 3.91 -8.70 -26.73
C GLY A 142 3.44 -7.98 -25.48
N ALA A 143 2.16 -8.04 -25.14
CA ALA A 143 1.63 -7.48 -23.90
C ALA A 143 2.22 -8.18 -22.67
N VAL A 144 2.22 -9.51 -22.66
CA VAL A 144 2.78 -10.30 -21.53
C VAL A 144 4.28 -10.04 -21.35
N THR A 145 5.06 -10.03 -22.42
CA THR A 145 6.50 -9.72 -22.35
C THR A 145 6.75 -8.30 -21.88
N GLY A 146 5.97 -7.32 -22.36
CA GLY A 146 6.06 -5.93 -21.91
C GLY A 146 5.78 -5.78 -20.41
N MET A 147 4.75 -6.44 -19.90
CA MET A 147 4.42 -6.46 -18.45
C MET A 147 5.55 -7.10 -17.63
N LEU A 148 6.07 -8.25 -18.05
CA LEU A 148 7.14 -8.96 -17.35
C LEU A 148 8.45 -8.16 -17.34
N VAL A 149 8.82 -7.57 -18.48
CA VAL A 149 10.03 -6.74 -18.57
C VAL A 149 9.89 -5.48 -17.72
N GLY A 150 8.74 -4.78 -17.79
CA GLY A 150 8.48 -3.60 -16.97
C GLY A 150 8.59 -3.92 -15.47
N LEU A 151 7.97 -5.01 -15.04
CA LEU A 151 8.03 -5.47 -13.66
C LEU A 151 9.47 -5.83 -13.24
N ALA A 152 10.18 -6.59 -14.07
CA ALA A 152 11.56 -7.03 -13.79
C ALA A 152 12.52 -5.84 -13.67
N VAL A 153 12.42 -4.84 -14.55
CA VAL A 153 13.24 -3.62 -14.49
C VAL A 153 12.94 -2.83 -13.23
N THR A 154 11.67 -2.65 -12.88
CA THR A 154 11.29 -1.92 -11.66
C THR A 154 11.77 -2.64 -10.40
N ILE A 155 11.60 -3.95 -10.30
CA ILE A 155 12.08 -4.73 -9.15
C ILE A 155 13.61 -4.65 -9.08
N PHE A 156 14.31 -4.81 -10.19
CA PHE A 156 15.77 -4.68 -10.25
C PHE A 156 16.24 -3.32 -9.77
N TYR A 157 15.59 -2.23 -10.22
CA TYR A 157 15.90 -0.88 -9.80
C TYR A 157 15.67 -0.70 -8.29
N VAL A 158 14.52 -1.12 -7.77
CA VAL A 158 14.19 -1.01 -6.34
C VAL A 158 15.18 -1.79 -5.47
N VAL A 159 15.50 -3.02 -5.84
CA VAL A 159 16.48 -3.85 -5.09
C VAL A 159 17.88 -3.21 -5.08
N ARG A 160 18.26 -2.55 -6.17
CA ARG A 160 19.58 -1.91 -6.28
C ARG A 160 19.68 -0.57 -5.56
N THR A 161 18.59 0.17 -5.48
CA THR A 161 18.60 1.56 -4.97
C THR A 161 18.08 1.68 -3.55
N HIS A 162 17.27 0.74 -3.09
CA HIS A 162 16.65 0.87 -1.76
C HIS A 162 17.52 0.26 -0.65
N PRO A 163 17.83 1.02 0.43
CA PRO A 163 18.69 0.56 1.54
C PRO A 163 18.16 -0.70 2.24
N PHE A 164 16.84 -0.87 2.32
CA PHE A 164 16.21 -2.05 2.92
C PHE A 164 16.62 -3.37 2.25
N PHE A 165 16.89 -3.34 0.94
CA PHE A 165 17.35 -4.50 0.18
C PHE A 165 18.89 -4.54 0.01
N GLY A 166 19.63 -3.70 0.73
CA GLY A 166 21.09 -3.65 0.67
C GLY A 166 21.65 -2.83 -0.49
N GLY A 167 20.81 -2.01 -1.13
CA GLY A 167 21.25 -1.06 -2.16
C GLY A 167 22.05 0.07 -1.53
N SER A 168 23.26 0.34 -2.06
CA SER A 168 24.05 1.52 -1.75
C SER A 168 23.85 2.55 -2.84
N MET A 169 23.30 3.73 -2.52
CA MET A 169 23.57 4.94 -3.27
C MET A 169 24.70 5.68 -2.64
#